data_b30bfbac9befe080852b32889be3459c
#
_entry.id   b30bfbac9befe080852b32889be3459c
#
_cell.length_a   1.000
_cell.length_b   1.000
_cell.length_c   1.000
_cell.angle_alpha   90.00
_cell.angle_beta   90.00
_cell.angle_gamma   90.00
#
_symmetry.space_group_name_H-M   'P 1'
#
loop_
_entity.id
_entity.type
_entity.pdbx_description
1 polymer ?
#
loop_
_entity_poly.entity_id
_entity_poly.type
_entity_poly.pdbx_seq_one_letter_code
_entity_poly.pdbx_strand_id
1 'polypeptide(L)'
;KACESAGFIFVDKSSPRKVYETIKHAEKVLQGGTSLVVFPEGRRTFTGHMNEFKKGAFLMADQLQLPVVPMTIDGSFDILPRTGKLLSWHRLKLTIHTPIYPKGKGEENLKELMTESYQAIESGLPEKYRN
;
A
#
# COMPACT_ATOMS: atom_id res chain seq x y z
N LYS A 1 11.36 -13.64 11.99
CA LYS A 1 12.78 -13.27 12.31
C LYS A 1 13.51 -12.62 11.12
N ALA A 2 13.62 -13.26 9.93
CA ALA A 2 14.32 -12.65 8.78
C ALA A 2 13.68 -11.34 8.29
N CYS A 3 12.35 -11.30 8.19
CA CYS A 3 11.64 -10.10 7.76
C CYS A 3 11.70 -8.97 8.80
N GLU A 4 11.67 -9.28 10.10
CA GLU A 4 11.83 -8.29 11.18
C GLU A 4 13.20 -7.61 11.11
N SER A 5 14.26 -8.37 10.83
CA SER A 5 15.61 -7.83 10.63
C SER A 5 15.72 -6.93 9.40
N ALA A 6 14.83 -7.09 8.42
CA ALA A 6 14.73 -6.22 7.25
C ALA A 6 13.81 -5.01 7.43
N GLY A 7 13.34 -4.74 8.66
CA GLY A 7 12.51 -3.58 8.96
C GLY A 7 11.02 -3.75 8.60
N PHE A 8 10.55 -4.97 8.33
CA PHE A 8 9.12 -5.20 8.08
C PHE A 8 8.30 -5.05 9.36
N ILE A 9 7.23 -4.30 9.28
CA ILE A 9 6.24 -4.15 10.34
C ILE A 9 5.09 -5.13 10.07
N PHE A 10 4.90 -6.11 10.95
CA PHE A 10 3.82 -7.07 10.83
C PHE A 10 2.57 -6.55 11.53
N VAL A 11 1.45 -6.50 10.80
CA VAL A 11 0.15 -6.18 11.39
C VAL A 11 -0.48 -7.45 11.93
N ASP A 12 -0.41 -7.66 13.23
CA ASP A 12 -1.13 -8.75 13.89
C ASP A 12 -2.60 -8.36 14.06
N LYS A 13 -3.48 -9.01 13.30
CA LYS A 13 -4.93 -8.78 13.31
C LYS A 13 -5.68 -9.63 14.33
N SER A 14 -4.98 -10.35 15.20
CA SER A 14 -5.61 -11.27 16.18
C SER A 14 -6.38 -10.54 17.27
N SER A 15 -6.08 -9.26 17.54
CA SER A 15 -6.85 -8.42 18.45
C SER A 15 -6.72 -6.92 18.11
N PRO A 16 -7.73 -6.09 18.44
CA PRO A 16 -7.67 -4.64 18.25
C PRO A 16 -6.47 -3.98 18.95
N ARG A 17 -6.09 -4.50 20.12
CA ARG A 17 -4.94 -4.03 20.89
C ARG A 17 -3.63 -4.20 20.11
N LYS A 18 -3.41 -5.35 19.49
CA LYS A 18 -2.19 -5.62 18.70
C LYS A 18 -2.12 -4.77 17.43
N VAL A 19 -3.25 -4.51 16.80
CA VAL A 19 -3.34 -3.56 15.67
C VAL A 19 -2.91 -2.18 16.14
N TYR A 20 -3.43 -1.72 17.28
CA TYR A 20 -3.06 -0.42 17.86
C TYR A 20 -1.56 -0.32 18.19
N GLU A 21 -0.99 -1.35 18.82
CA GLU A 21 0.46 -1.42 19.12
C GLU A 21 1.31 -1.34 17.84
N THR A 22 0.87 -2.00 16.76
CA THR A 22 1.55 -1.94 15.45
C THR A 22 1.49 -0.53 14.86
N ILE A 23 0.34 0.13 14.93
CA ILE A 23 0.18 1.53 14.46
C ILE A 23 1.10 2.45 15.26
N LYS A 24 1.12 2.34 16.57
CA LYS A 24 2.01 3.13 17.45
C LYS A 24 3.49 2.92 17.14
N HIS A 25 3.89 1.70 16.83
CA HIS A 25 5.26 1.42 16.40
C HIS A 25 5.57 2.08 15.04
N ALA A 26 4.67 1.97 14.07
CA ALA A 26 4.80 2.62 12.76
C ALA A 26 4.88 4.15 12.88
N GLU A 27 4.03 4.77 13.72
CA GLU A 27 4.08 6.21 14.03
C GLU A 27 5.46 6.64 14.53
N LYS A 28 6.03 5.90 15.47
CA LYS A 28 7.37 6.20 16.03
C LYS A 28 8.46 6.12 14.95
N VAL A 29 8.39 5.13 14.07
CA VAL A 29 9.34 4.95 12.95
C VAL A 29 9.23 6.12 11.97
N LEU A 30 8.02 6.53 11.61
CA LEU A 30 7.75 7.65 10.71
C LEU A 30 8.20 8.99 11.30
N GLN A 31 7.94 9.24 12.60
CA GLN A 31 8.40 10.43 13.31
C GLN A 31 9.95 10.51 13.40
N GLY A 32 10.63 9.37 13.35
CA GLY A 32 12.08 9.28 13.24
C GLY A 32 12.65 9.60 11.85
N GLY A 33 11.82 10.04 10.89
CA GLY A 33 12.23 10.41 9.53
C GLY A 33 12.38 9.24 8.56
N THR A 34 11.91 8.04 8.93
CA THR A 34 11.92 6.85 8.06
C THR A 34 10.64 6.80 7.24
N SER A 35 10.74 6.41 5.98
CA SER A 35 9.57 6.17 5.12
C SER A 35 9.01 4.77 5.34
N LEU A 36 7.69 4.62 5.19
CA LEU A 36 7.00 3.34 5.27
C LEU A 36 6.43 2.95 3.91
N VAL A 37 6.80 1.77 3.42
CA VAL A 37 6.17 1.18 2.21
C VAL A 37 5.03 0.27 2.64
N VAL A 38 3.86 0.47 2.04
CA VAL A 38 2.64 -0.29 2.36
C VAL A 38 2.00 -0.81 1.07
N PHE A 39 1.52 -2.05 1.12
CA PHE A 39 0.68 -2.62 0.08
C PHE A 39 -0.79 -2.52 0.53
N PRO A 40 -1.55 -1.50 0.07
CA PRO A 40 -2.85 -1.17 0.64
C PRO A 40 -3.93 -2.22 0.35
N GLU A 41 -3.77 -3.04 -0.67
CA GLU A 41 -4.66 -4.17 -0.95
C GLU A 41 -4.60 -5.27 0.13
N GLY A 42 -3.46 -5.38 0.85
CA GLY A 42 -3.23 -6.35 1.91
C GLY A 42 -3.11 -7.82 1.46
N ARG A 43 -3.23 -8.08 0.17
CA ARG A 43 -3.06 -9.41 -0.45
C ARG A 43 -2.76 -9.28 -1.94
N ARG A 44 -2.17 -10.31 -2.54
CA ARG A 44 -2.01 -10.38 -4.00
C ARG A 44 -3.38 -10.58 -4.67
N THR A 45 -3.59 -9.96 -5.82
CA THR A 45 -4.78 -10.17 -6.66
C THR A 45 -4.82 -11.58 -7.25
N PHE A 46 -6.03 -12.04 -7.59
CA PHE A 46 -6.24 -13.29 -8.33
C PHE A 46 -6.38 -13.08 -9.85
N THR A 47 -6.77 -11.87 -10.27
CA THR A 47 -7.14 -11.55 -11.65
C THR A 47 -6.17 -10.60 -12.35
N GLY A 48 -5.24 -9.98 -11.60
CA GLY A 48 -4.40 -8.90 -12.07
C GLY A 48 -5.00 -7.52 -11.83
N HIS A 49 -6.32 -7.39 -11.68
CA HIS A 49 -6.99 -6.15 -11.30
C HIS A 49 -6.73 -5.80 -9.85
N MET A 50 -6.69 -4.52 -9.52
CA MET A 50 -6.51 -4.08 -8.14
C MET A 50 -7.69 -4.47 -7.26
N ASN A 51 -7.40 -4.89 -6.03
CA ASN A 51 -8.41 -5.06 -5.00
C ASN A 51 -8.70 -3.71 -4.31
N GLU A 52 -9.78 -3.67 -3.54
CA GLU A 52 -10.07 -2.53 -2.67
C GLU A 52 -8.95 -2.27 -1.65
N PHE A 53 -8.64 -1.01 -1.42
CA PHE A 53 -7.64 -0.61 -0.45
C PHE A 53 -8.15 -0.71 0.98
N LYS A 54 -7.25 -1.09 1.89
CA LYS A 54 -7.50 -1.11 3.32
C LYS A 54 -7.17 0.25 3.94
N LYS A 55 -8.03 0.72 4.84
CA LYS A 55 -7.94 2.06 5.45
C LYS A 55 -6.67 2.31 6.29
N GLY A 56 -6.00 1.25 6.81
CA GLY A 56 -4.98 1.38 7.85
C GLY A 56 -3.81 2.31 7.53
N ALA A 57 -3.22 2.21 6.33
CA ALA A 57 -2.12 3.07 5.91
C ALA A 57 -2.56 4.53 5.74
N PHE A 58 -3.71 4.73 5.14
CA PHE A 58 -4.27 6.07 4.89
C PHE A 58 -4.70 6.74 6.19
N LEU A 59 -5.20 5.97 7.16
CA LEU A 59 -5.51 6.49 8.50
C LEU A 59 -4.25 7.04 9.19
N MET A 60 -3.11 6.37 9.08
CA MET A 60 -1.84 6.91 9.59
C MET A 60 -1.43 8.19 8.86
N ALA A 61 -1.52 8.23 7.54
CA ALA A 61 -1.21 9.42 6.75
C ALA A 61 -2.10 10.61 7.15
N ASP A 62 -3.40 10.37 7.35
CA ASP A 62 -4.35 11.37 7.81
C ASP A 62 -4.04 11.87 9.23
N GLN A 63 -3.79 10.97 10.18
CA GLN A 63 -3.51 11.33 11.57
C GLN A 63 -2.18 12.07 11.74
N LEU A 64 -1.14 11.63 11.05
CA LEU A 64 0.21 12.20 11.12
C LEU A 64 0.44 13.33 10.11
N GLN A 65 -0.53 13.62 9.26
CA GLN A 65 -0.45 14.61 8.18
C GLN A 65 0.76 14.39 7.27
N LEU A 66 1.03 13.13 6.93
CA LEU A 66 2.12 12.72 6.07
C LEU A 66 1.66 12.55 4.62
N PRO A 67 2.48 12.92 3.63
CA PRO A 67 2.16 12.69 2.24
C PRO A 67 2.15 11.19 1.91
N VAL A 68 1.26 10.81 1.01
CA VAL A 68 1.21 9.49 0.38
C VAL A 68 1.84 9.59 -0.99
N VAL A 69 2.82 8.75 -1.29
CA VAL A 69 3.43 8.64 -2.62
C VAL A 69 2.91 7.35 -3.26
N PRO A 70 1.93 7.43 -4.18
CA PRO A 70 1.44 6.25 -4.87
C PRO A 70 2.53 5.67 -5.78
N MET A 71 2.63 4.34 -5.82
CA MET A 71 3.56 3.64 -6.69
C MET A 71 2.86 2.47 -7.37
N THR A 72 2.96 2.38 -8.69
CA THR A 72 2.45 1.26 -9.47
C THR A 72 3.55 0.27 -9.78
N ILE A 73 3.31 -1.00 -9.46
CA ILE A 73 4.18 -2.13 -9.86
C ILE A 73 3.44 -2.91 -10.94
N ASP A 74 3.86 -2.74 -12.19
CA ASP A 74 3.34 -3.47 -13.34
C ASP A 74 4.23 -4.67 -13.68
N GLY A 75 3.63 -5.77 -14.15
CA GLY A 75 4.31 -7.02 -14.54
C GLY A 75 4.46 -8.05 -13.41
N SER A 76 4.25 -7.69 -12.16
CA SER A 76 4.40 -8.63 -11.02
C SER A 76 3.40 -9.79 -11.08
N PHE A 77 2.18 -9.54 -11.56
CA PHE A 77 1.17 -10.59 -11.75
C PHE A 77 1.53 -11.54 -12.89
N ASP A 78 2.08 -11.01 -14.00
CA ASP A 78 2.51 -11.82 -15.13
C ASP A 78 3.74 -12.69 -14.80
N ILE A 79 4.61 -12.23 -13.89
CA ILE A 79 5.78 -13.00 -13.41
C ILE A 79 5.34 -14.16 -12.51
N LEU A 80 4.47 -13.90 -11.53
CA LEU A 80 4.01 -14.90 -10.57
C LEU A 80 2.53 -14.68 -10.20
N PRO A 81 1.60 -15.15 -11.03
CA PRO A 81 0.18 -15.15 -10.70
C PRO A 81 -0.07 -15.88 -9.37
N ARG A 82 -1.06 -15.43 -8.60
CA ARG A 82 -1.37 -16.06 -7.31
C ARG A 82 -1.78 -17.54 -7.45
N THR A 83 -2.36 -17.91 -8.59
CA THR A 83 -2.74 -19.27 -8.94
C THR A 83 -1.65 -20.07 -9.64
N GLY A 84 -0.56 -19.39 -10.06
CA GLY A 84 0.55 -20.00 -10.78
C GLY A 84 1.56 -20.64 -9.83
N LYS A 85 2.13 -21.76 -10.27
CA LYS A 85 3.20 -22.47 -9.55
C LYS A 85 4.59 -22.22 -10.15
N LEU A 86 4.65 -21.65 -11.34
CA LEU A 86 5.88 -21.41 -12.08
C LEU A 86 6.08 -19.91 -12.29
N LEU A 87 7.33 -19.47 -12.17
CA LEU A 87 7.75 -18.12 -12.53
C LEU A 87 7.78 -17.97 -14.05
N SER A 88 7.14 -16.93 -14.54
CA SER A 88 7.23 -16.53 -15.96
C SER A 88 8.20 -15.38 -16.12
N TRP A 89 8.95 -15.38 -17.22
CA TRP A 89 9.84 -14.27 -17.54
C TRP A 89 9.03 -13.10 -18.09
N HIS A 90 9.00 -12.00 -17.34
CA HIS A 90 8.28 -10.79 -17.74
C HIS A 90 9.01 -9.53 -17.27
N ARG A 91 8.75 -8.37 -17.92
CA ARG A 91 9.32 -7.09 -17.51
C ARG A 91 8.57 -6.55 -16.29
N LEU A 92 9.32 -6.12 -15.29
CA LEU A 92 8.78 -5.38 -14.14
C LEU A 92 8.98 -3.87 -14.38
N LYS A 93 7.92 -3.10 -14.21
CA LYS A 93 7.95 -1.63 -14.30
C LYS A 93 7.44 -1.03 -12.99
N LEU A 94 8.25 -0.14 -12.39
CA LEU A 94 7.83 0.67 -11.25
C LEU A 94 7.57 2.09 -11.74
N THR A 95 6.38 2.60 -11.47
CA THR A 95 6.01 4.00 -11.74
C THR A 95 5.74 4.69 -10.40
N ILE A 96 6.45 5.78 -10.14
CA ILE A 96 6.27 6.63 -8.95
C ILE A 96 5.41 7.82 -9.38
N HIS A 97 4.28 8.04 -8.70
CA HIS A 97 3.34 9.12 -8.98
C HIS A 97 3.61 10.33 -8.10
N THR A 98 2.95 11.44 -8.44
CA THR A 98 3.01 12.67 -7.65
C THR A 98 2.54 12.43 -6.23
N PRO A 99 3.24 12.96 -5.21
CA PRO A 99 2.80 12.87 -3.82
C PRO A 99 1.44 13.51 -3.60
N ILE A 100 0.58 12.85 -2.83
CA ILE A 100 -0.74 13.34 -2.41
C ILE A 100 -0.62 13.78 -0.97
N TYR A 101 -0.93 15.05 -0.70
CA TYR A 101 -0.87 15.63 0.63
C TYR A 101 -2.25 15.63 1.29
N PRO A 102 -2.36 15.30 2.58
CA PRO A 102 -3.61 15.48 3.32
C PRO A 102 -4.09 16.93 3.26
N LYS A 103 -5.38 17.15 2.95
CA LYS A 103 -6.01 18.48 2.87
C LYS A 103 -6.76 18.86 4.14
N GLY A 104 -6.75 17.97 5.13
CA GLY A 104 -7.44 18.12 6.41
C GLY A 104 -7.28 16.87 7.25
N LYS A 105 -8.19 16.64 8.19
CA LYS A 105 -8.25 15.42 9.02
C LYS A 105 -9.67 14.87 9.06
N GLY A 106 -9.76 13.56 9.17
CA GLY A 106 -11.02 12.85 9.37
C GLY A 106 -11.48 12.04 8.16
N GLU A 107 -12.71 11.56 8.22
CA GLU A 107 -13.21 10.53 7.31
C GLU A 107 -13.27 10.99 5.84
N GLU A 108 -13.60 12.25 5.60
CA GLU A 108 -13.67 12.83 4.26
C GLU A 108 -12.26 12.88 3.62
N ASN A 109 -11.28 13.44 4.33
CA ASN A 109 -9.89 13.47 3.86
C ASN A 109 -9.31 12.06 3.68
N LEU A 110 -9.62 11.14 4.59
CA LEU A 110 -9.22 9.74 4.47
C LEU A 110 -9.75 9.11 3.17
N LYS A 111 -11.03 9.34 2.86
CA LYS A 111 -11.66 8.84 1.63
C LYS A 111 -11.03 9.45 0.37
N GLU A 112 -10.74 10.76 0.41
CA GLU A 112 -10.07 11.46 -0.68
C GLU A 112 -8.67 10.88 -0.93
N LEU A 113 -7.84 10.75 0.10
CA LEU A 113 -6.50 10.14 0.02
C LEU A 113 -6.55 8.72 -0.58
N MET A 114 -7.52 7.91 -0.16
CA MET A 114 -7.70 6.55 -0.69
C MET A 114 -8.08 6.57 -2.17
N THR A 115 -9.02 7.42 -2.55
CA THR A 115 -9.54 7.53 -3.92
C THR A 115 -8.48 8.06 -4.87
N GLU A 116 -7.81 9.15 -4.53
CA GLU A 116 -6.74 9.75 -5.34
C GLU A 116 -5.56 8.76 -5.50
N SER A 117 -5.18 8.06 -4.43
CA SER A 117 -4.12 7.05 -4.49
C SER A 117 -4.50 5.85 -5.37
N TYR A 118 -5.76 5.39 -5.28
CA TYR A 118 -6.26 4.31 -6.13
C TYR A 118 -6.19 4.69 -7.61
N GLN A 119 -6.72 5.85 -7.97
CA GLN A 119 -6.73 6.37 -9.33
C GLN A 119 -5.31 6.57 -9.88
N ALA A 120 -4.40 7.12 -9.06
CA ALA A 120 -3.02 7.29 -9.45
C ALA A 120 -2.35 5.95 -9.78
N ILE A 121 -2.48 4.95 -8.90
CA ILE A 121 -1.88 3.62 -9.10
C ILE A 121 -2.50 2.93 -10.31
N GLU A 122 -3.83 2.99 -10.46
CA GLU A 122 -4.55 2.40 -11.59
C GLU A 122 -4.10 3.00 -12.93
N SER A 123 -3.89 4.32 -12.98
CA SER A 123 -3.42 5.01 -14.19
C SER A 123 -2.08 4.49 -14.72
N GLY A 124 -1.23 3.96 -13.85
CA GLY A 124 0.06 3.37 -14.20
C GLY A 124 -0.01 1.93 -14.68
N LEU A 125 -1.15 1.25 -14.52
CA LEU A 125 -1.35 -0.13 -14.97
C LEU A 125 -1.68 -0.19 -16.47
N PRO A 126 -1.35 -1.30 -17.16
CA PRO A 126 -1.85 -1.60 -18.49
C PRO A 126 -3.38 -1.63 -18.52
N GLU A 127 -3.97 -1.25 -19.66
CA GLU A 127 -5.43 -1.18 -19.82
C GLU A 127 -6.15 -2.49 -19.44
N LYS A 128 -5.54 -3.63 -19.78
CA LYS A 128 -6.07 -4.96 -19.44
C LYS A 128 -6.21 -5.26 -17.93
N TYR A 129 -5.61 -4.44 -17.05
CA TYR A 129 -5.63 -4.59 -15.60
C TYR A 129 -6.30 -3.43 -14.87
N ARG A 130 -6.85 -2.45 -15.58
CA ARG A 130 -7.68 -1.38 -15.01
C ARG A 130 -9.10 -1.87 -14.75
N ASN A 131 -9.73 -1.36 -13.68
CA ASN A 131 -11.14 -1.66 -13.34
C ASN A 131 -12.10 -0.76 -14.11
#